data_4d0cbe1e545614f70cdc6a31e9815e8c
#
_entry.id   4d0cbe1e545614f70cdc6a31e9815e8c
#
_cell.length_a   1.000
_cell.length_b   1.000
_cell.length_c   1.000
_cell.angle_alpha   90.00
_cell.angle_beta   90.00
_cell.angle_gamma   90.00
#
_symmetry.space_group_name_H-M   'P 1'
#
loop_
_entity.id
_entity.type
_entity.pdbx_description
1 polymer ?
#
loop_
_entity_poly.entity_id
_entity_poly.type
_entity_poly.pdbx_seq_one_letter_code
_entity_poly.pdbx_strand_id
1 'polypeptide(L)'
;DHNDDWYFILTDVTDPVCVTALCKWAESTEPTEAALGAGVEDHRKFYFGQTNDKEYVNEYGRSVVTYADNLAEWADAAWVGSVGPFWPESVTWKWKVPDGVSVADLRDSERDLLEENRVNFMTAEYKHEYMKNGICGDGNFIDNVLGADYITHQIRENLYEIFIANKKIAYTDDGFALVA
;
A
#
# COMPACT_ATOMS: atom_id res chain seq x y z
N ASP A 1 -13.00 -11.73 -20.27
CA ASP A 1 -12.66 -12.13 -18.90
C ASP A 1 -12.00 -10.93 -18.24
N HIS A 2 -12.66 -10.37 -17.25
CA HIS A 2 -12.15 -9.24 -16.48
C HIS A 2 -11.52 -9.85 -15.23
N ASN A 3 -10.17 -9.89 -15.17
CA ASN A 3 -9.49 -10.32 -13.96
C ASN A 3 -9.29 -9.07 -13.07
N ASP A 4 -9.89 -9.05 -11.91
CA ASP A 4 -9.83 -7.97 -10.93
C ASP A 4 -8.99 -8.34 -9.69
N ASP A 5 -8.25 -9.46 -9.76
CA ASP A 5 -7.45 -10.02 -8.67
C ASP A 5 -6.10 -9.30 -8.45
N TRP A 6 -5.86 -8.17 -9.12
CA TRP A 6 -4.68 -7.36 -8.89
C TRP A 6 -4.87 -6.40 -7.72
N TYR A 7 -3.82 -6.17 -6.96
CA TYR A 7 -3.83 -5.35 -5.75
C TYR A 7 -3.01 -4.07 -5.88
N PHE A 8 -1.77 -4.16 -6.36
CA PHE A 8 -0.90 -3.01 -6.56
C PHE A 8 -1.12 -2.35 -7.91
N ILE A 9 -1.12 -1.01 -7.90
CA ILE A 9 -1.18 -0.18 -9.09
C ILE A 9 0.08 0.67 -9.17
N LEU A 10 0.69 0.62 -10.32
CA LEU A 10 1.81 1.45 -10.73
C LEU A 10 1.45 2.07 -12.07
N THR A 11 1.85 3.32 -12.26
CA THR A 11 1.58 4.05 -13.51
C THR A 11 2.82 4.78 -13.96
N ASP A 12 2.90 5.07 -15.25
CA ASP A 12 3.92 5.92 -15.86
C ASP A 12 3.62 7.43 -15.72
N VAL A 13 2.58 7.75 -14.96
CA VAL A 13 2.14 9.12 -14.73
C VAL A 13 2.91 9.73 -13.57
N THR A 14 3.56 10.85 -13.81
CA THR A 14 4.39 11.58 -12.83
C THR A 14 3.90 13.01 -12.56
N ASP A 15 2.89 13.47 -13.29
CA ASP A 15 2.26 14.77 -13.06
C ASP A 15 1.53 14.81 -11.72
N PRO A 16 1.84 15.76 -10.81
CA PRO A 16 1.30 15.78 -9.46
C PRO A 16 -0.24 15.78 -9.39
N VAL A 17 -0.91 16.43 -10.34
CA VAL A 17 -2.39 16.47 -10.38
C VAL A 17 -2.96 15.08 -10.71
N CYS A 18 -2.35 14.40 -11.65
CA CYS A 18 -2.75 13.05 -12.04
C CYS A 18 -2.41 12.03 -10.96
N VAL A 19 -1.24 12.15 -10.31
CA VAL A 19 -0.86 11.32 -9.16
C VAL A 19 -1.89 11.49 -8.04
N THR A 20 -2.28 12.72 -7.70
CA THR A 20 -3.32 12.97 -6.69
C THR A 20 -4.68 12.35 -7.08
N ALA A 21 -5.06 12.42 -8.35
CA ALA A 21 -6.30 11.80 -8.83
C ALA A 21 -6.28 10.28 -8.68
N LEU A 22 -5.13 9.64 -8.93
CA LEU A 22 -4.95 8.19 -8.75
C LEU A 22 -4.94 7.80 -7.27
N CYS A 23 -4.30 8.59 -6.39
CA CYS A 23 -4.36 8.40 -4.93
C CYS A 23 -5.82 8.44 -4.44
N LYS A 24 -6.57 9.44 -4.86
CA LYS A 24 -7.99 9.59 -4.51
C LYS A 24 -8.84 8.44 -5.06
N TRP A 25 -8.54 7.98 -6.26
CA TRP A 25 -9.24 6.83 -6.84
C TRP A 25 -8.95 5.55 -6.04
N ALA A 26 -7.69 5.28 -5.66
CA ALA A 26 -7.34 4.13 -4.83
C ALA A 26 -8.07 4.16 -3.48
N GLU A 27 -8.15 5.31 -2.83
CA GLU A 27 -8.92 5.50 -1.59
C GLU A 27 -10.41 5.16 -1.79
N SER A 28 -10.98 5.50 -2.94
CA SER A 28 -12.38 5.23 -3.24
C SER A 28 -12.71 3.75 -3.47
N THR A 29 -11.69 2.89 -3.61
CA THR A 29 -11.87 1.44 -3.75
C THR A 29 -12.10 0.75 -2.41
N GLU A 30 -11.87 1.44 -1.28
CA GLU A 30 -12.15 0.90 0.03
C GLU A 30 -13.67 0.76 0.24
N PRO A 31 -14.15 -0.45 0.55
CA PRO A 31 -15.58 -0.65 0.71
C PRO A 31 -16.08 0.03 1.98
N THR A 32 -17.25 0.65 1.90
CA THR A 32 -17.95 1.17 3.08
C THR A 32 -18.46 0.03 3.95
N GLU A 33 -18.64 0.26 5.26
CA GLU A 33 -19.26 -0.73 6.17
C GLU A 33 -20.63 -1.23 5.66
N ALA A 34 -21.42 -0.34 5.06
CA ALA A 34 -22.70 -0.68 4.48
C ALA A 34 -22.57 -1.61 3.26
N ALA A 35 -21.55 -1.40 2.43
CA ALA A 35 -21.26 -2.25 1.28
C ALA A 35 -20.80 -3.65 1.71
N LEU A 36 -19.92 -3.74 2.70
CA LEU A 36 -19.47 -5.02 3.29
C LEU A 36 -20.62 -5.81 3.88
N GLY A 37 -21.54 -5.13 4.59
CA GLY A 37 -22.77 -5.74 5.12
C GLY A 37 -23.75 -6.24 4.05
N ALA A 38 -23.70 -5.69 2.84
CA ALA A 38 -24.49 -6.11 1.70
C ALA A 38 -23.85 -7.26 0.88
N GLY A 39 -22.70 -7.78 1.30
CA GLY A 39 -21.99 -8.87 0.59
C GLY A 39 -21.30 -8.41 -0.70
N VAL A 40 -20.98 -7.14 -0.81
CA VAL A 40 -20.23 -6.60 -1.95
C VAL A 40 -18.78 -7.12 -1.87
N GLU A 41 -18.25 -7.55 -3.00
CA GLU A 41 -16.87 -8.00 -3.10
C GLU A 41 -15.91 -6.86 -2.74
N ASP A 42 -14.80 -7.22 -2.10
CA ASP A 42 -13.76 -6.30 -1.69
C ASP A 42 -12.73 -6.16 -2.83
N HIS A 43 -12.78 -5.04 -3.50
CA HIS A 43 -11.90 -4.71 -4.62
C HIS A 43 -10.85 -3.67 -4.25
N ARG A 44 -10.43 -3.63 -2.98
CA ARG A 44 -9.40 -2.69 -2.53
C ARG A 44 -8.17 -2.73 -3.41
N LYS A 45 -7.70 -1.56 -3.76
CA LYS A 45 -6.46 -1.37 -4.53
C LYS A 45 -5.48 -0.51 -3.73
N PHE A 46 -4.21 -0.65 -4.02
CA PHE A 46 -3.15 0.10 -3.38
C PHE A 46 -2.27 0.75 -4.45
N TYR A 47 -2.18 2.07 -4.44
CA TYR A 47 -1.47 2.82 -5.45
C TYR A 47 -0.07 3.21 -4.99
N PHE A 48 0.91 2.97 -5.84
CA PHE A 48 2.26 3.51 -5.72
C PHE A 48 2.52 4.47 -6.86
N GLY A 49 2.98 5.66 -6.53
CA GLY A 49 3.33 6.69 -7.49
C GLY A 49 4.60 7.41 -7.13
N GLN A 50 5.09 8.21 -8.07
CA GLN A 50 6.28 9.03 -7.86
C GLN A 50 6.05 10.47 -8.29
N THR A 51 6.83 11.37 -7.71
CA THR A 51 6.84 12.80 -8.04
C THR A 51 8.23 13.39 -7.89
N ASN A 52 8.52 14.47 -8.60
CA ASN A 52 9.68 15.32 -8.35
C ASN A 52 9.30 16.68 -7.75
N ASP A 53 8.06 16.83 -7.33
CA ASP A 53 7.57 18.01 -6.64
C ASP A 53 7.86 17.90 -5.14
N LYS A 54 8.71 18.77 -4.61
CA LYS A 54 9.08 18.82 -3.19
C LYS A 54 7.96 19.32 -2.27
N GLU A 55 6.98 20.01 -2.84
CA GLU A 55 5.83 20.54 -2.11
C GLU A 55 4.59 19.61 -2.19
N TYR A 56 4.73 18.47 -2.87
CA TYR A 56 3.64 17.51 -3.00
C TYR A 56 3.17 17.02 -1.63
N VAL A 57 1.85 16.95 -1.43
CA VAL A 57 1.22 16.45 -0.20
C VAL A 57 0.43 15.18 -0.52
N ASN A 58 0.72 14.09 0.19
CA ASN A 58 -0.06 12.87 0.13
C ASN A 58 -1.00 12.80 1.34
N GLU A 59 -2.31 12.65 1.11
CA GLU A 59 -3.34 12.63 2.16
C GLU A 59 -4.16 11.31 2.17
N TYR A 60 -3.87 10.37 1.26
CA TYR A 60 -4.72 9.20 1.04
C TYR A 60 -4.08 7.93 1.60
N GLY A 61 -4.84 7.21 2.46
CA GLY A 61 -4.38 6.02 3.18
C GLY A 61 -4.09 4.81 2.28
N ARG A 62 -4.68 4.78 1.08
CA ARG A 62 -4.49 3.71 0.09
C ARG A 62 -3.42 4.06 -0.95
N SER A 63 -2.54 5.02 -0.66
CA SER A 63 -1.51 5.46 -1.58
C SER A 63 -0.17 5.71 -0.92
N VAL A 64 0.88 5.41 -1.66
CA VAL A 64 2.29 5.68 -1.33
C VAL A 64 2.89 6.51 -2.45
N VAL A 65 3.40 7.68 -2.12
CA VAL A 65 4.08 8.53 -3.10
C VAL A 65 5.54 8.64 -2.72
N THR A 66 6.40 8.47 -3.72
CA THR A 66 7.86 8.52 -3.59
C THR A 66 8.39 9.74 -4.33
N TYR A 67 9.18 10.55 -3.65
CA TYR A 67 9.95 11.62 -4.28
C TYR A 67 11.22 11.06 -4.91
N ALA A 68 11.50 11.45 -6.14
CA ALA A 68 12.75 11.18 -6.83
C ALA A 68 13.17 12.38 -7.69
N ASP A 69 14.45 12.76 -7.64
CA ASP A 69 14.99 13.83 -8.50
C ASP A 69 14.95 13.42 -9.97
N ASN A 70 15.16 12.14 -10.25
CA ASN A 70 15.11 11.56 -11.58
C ASN A 70 13.97 10.57 -11.71
N LEU A 71 12.85 11.00 -12.26
CA LEU A 71 11.65 10.16 -12.47
C LEU A 71 11.87 8.98 -13.42
N ALA A 72 12.94 8.98 -14.23
CA ALA A 72 13.27 7.86 -15.12
C ALA A 72 13.84 6.63 -14.39
N GLU A 73 14.12 6.74 -13.11
CA GLU A 73 14.54 5.63 -12.25
C GLU A 73 13.38 4.78 -11.74
N TRP A 74 12.14 5.26 -11.89
CA TRP A 74 10.93 4.56 -11.45
C TRP A 74 11.03 4.06 -10.01
N ALA A 75 11.33 4.98 -9.09
CA ALA A 75 11.59 4.68 -7.69
C ALA A 75 10.44 3.94 -7.00
N ASP A 76 9.20 4.25 -7.35
CA ASP A 76 7.99 3.57 -6.90
C ASP A 76 7.95 2.11 -7.37
N ALA A 77 8.19 1.86 -8.65
CA ALA A 77 8.18 0.52 -9.22
C ALA A 77 9.36 -0.33 -8.71
N ALA A 78 10.56 0.26 -8.60
CA ALA A 78 11.72 -0.41 -8.06
C ALA A 78 11.50 -0.82 -6.59
N TRP A 79 10.86 0.05 -5.81
CA TRP A 79 10.54 -0.25 -4.41
C TRP A 79 9.50 -1.35 -4.28
N VAL A 80 8.40 -1.29 -5.04
CA VAL A 80 7.40 -2.37 -5.08
C VAL A 80 8.02 -3.68 -5.56
N GLY A 81 8.87 -3.65 -6.59
CA GLY A 81 9.55 -4.84 -7.09
C GLY A 81 10.49 -5.49 -6.07
N SER A 82 11.09 -4.69 -5.18
CA SER A 82 11.99 -5.18 -4.13
C SER A 82 11.27 -5.77 -2.91
N VAL A 83 10.05 -5.33 -2.63
CA VAL A 83 9.31 -5.69 -1.39
C VAL A 83 8.05 -6.49 -1.67
N GLY A 84 7.32 -6.17 -2.73
CA GLY A 84 6.03 -6.77 -3.07
C GLY A 84 5.99 -8.30 -3.21
N PRO A 85 7.07 -8.98 -3.62
CA PRO A 85 7.11 -10.45 -3.66
C PRO A 85 7.09 -11.15 -2.30
N PHE A 86 7.32 -10.43 -1.21
CA PHE A 86 7.34 -11.01 0.14
C PHE A 86 5.95 -10.97 0.78
N TRP A 87 5.69 -11.89 1.71
CA TRP A 87 4.47 -11.89 2.50
C TRP A 87 4.37 -10.60 3.33
N PRO A 88 3.21 -9.96 3.42
CA PRO A 88 3.03 -8.69 4.14
C PRO A 88 3.57 -8.69 5.57
N GLU A 89 3.40 -9.78 6.30
CA GLU A 89 3.88 -9.92 7.69
C GLU A 89 5.37 -10.20 7.83
N SER A 90 6.07 -10.51 6.73
CA SER A 90 7.48 -10.93 6.78
C SER A 90 8.48 -9.81 6.49
N VAL A 91 8.00 -8.64 6.08
CA VAL A 91 8.85 -7.56 5.58
C VAL A 91 8.32 -6.19 5.98
N THR A 92 9.22 -5.28 6.33
CA THR A 92 8.90 -3.86 6.47
C THR A 92 9.24 -3.10 5.19
N TRP A 93 8.50 -2.06 4.87
CA TRP A 93 8.76 -1.22 3.70
C TRP A 93 9.87 -0.21 3.93
N LYS A 94 10.04 0.29 5.14
CA LYS A 94 11.18 1.12 5.55
C LYS A 94 12.48 0.32 5.49
N TRP A 95 13.61 1.00 5.32
CA TRP A 95 14.97 0.43 5.33
C TRP A 95 15.29 -0.46 4.13
N LYS A 96 14.55 -0.35 3.04
CA LYS A 96 14.85 -1.08 1.81
C LYS A 96 15.72 -0.25 0.88
N VAL A 97 16.51 -0.96 0.09
CA VAL A 97 17.41 -0.38 -0.91
C VAL A 97 16.97 -0.91 -2.28
N PRO A 98 16.03 -0.25 -2.95
CA PRO A 98 15.64 -0.63 -4.30
C PRO A 98 16.80 -0.44 -5.27
N ASP A 99 17.05 -1.43 -6.12
CA ASP A 99 18.10 -1.35 -7.12
C ASP A 99 17.79 -0.26 -8.16
N GLY A 100 18.80 0.53 -8.52
CA GLY A 100 18.69 1.54 -9.56
C GLY A 100 18.02 2.85 -9.14
N VAL A 101 17.75 3.04 -7.85
CA VAL A 101 17.19 4.27 -7.30
C VAL A 101 18.30 5.07 -6.62
N SER A 102 18.47 6.32 -7.04
CA SER A 102 19.46 7.23 -6.48
C SER A 102 18.93 7.91 -5.20
N VAL A 103 19.87 8.24 -4.32
CA VAL A 103 19.57 9.06 -3.14
C VAL A 103 19.14 10.47 -3.60
N ALA A 104 18.04 10.96 -3.05
CA ALA A 104 17.54 12.28 -3.37
C ALA A 104 18.45 13.39 -2.84
N ASP A 105 18.77 14.37 -3.69
CA ASP A 105 19.57 15.55 -3.31
C ASP A 105 18.67 16.59 -2.63
N LEU A 106 18.48 16.41 -1.33
CA LEU A 106 17.58 17.20 -0.51
C LEU A 106 18.33 17.90 0.62
N ARG A 107 17.97 19.16 0.86
CA ARG A 107 18.36 19.89 2.06
C ARG A 107 17.58 19.39 3.26
N ASP A 108 18.07 19.61 4.47
CA ASP A 108 17.39 19.17 5.68
C ASP A 108 15.94 19.70 5.76
N SER A 109 15.71 20.98 5.44
CA SER A 109 14.36 21.57 5.41
C SER A 109 13.44 20.96 4.35
N GLU A 110 13.97 20.49 3.22
CA GLU A 110 13.19 19.83 2.18
C GLU A 110 12.85 18.40 2.58
N ARG A 111 13.74 17.73 3.31
CA ARG A 111 13.46 16.41 3.92
C ARG A 111 12.36 16.50 4.95
N ASP A 112 12.45 17.48 5.86
CA ASP A 112 11.43 17.72 6.89
C ASP A 112 10.08 18.01 6.24
N LEU A 113 10.04 18.81 5.16
CA LEU A 113 8.81 19.11 4.43
C LEU A 113 8.21 17.85 3.78
N LEU A 114 9.01 17.02 3.13
CA LEU A 114 8.54 15.77 2.52
C LEU A 114 8.02 14.79 3.59
N GLU A 115 8.66 14.71 4.76
CA GLU A 115 8.21 13.88 5.87
C GLU A 115 6.87 14.41 6.44
N GLU A 116 6.72 15.71 6.63
CA GLU A 116 5.47 16.33 7.04
C GLU A 116 4.34 16.08 6.03
N ASN A 117 4.67 16.16 4.76
CA ASN A 117 3.76 15.93 3.64
C ASN A 117 3.53 14.43 3.33
N ARG A 118 4.10 13.51 4.13
CA ARG A 118 3.94 12.05 4.01
C ARG A 118 4.37 11.51 2.64
N VAL A 119 5.45 12.05 2.12
CA VAL A 119 6.10 11.59 0.89
C VAL A 119 7.36 10.81 1.27
N ASN A 120 7.50 9.64 0.69
CA ASN A 120 8.66 8.79 0.92
C ASN A 120 9.80 9.19 -0.04
N PHE A 121 11.04 8.93 0.33
CA PHE A 121 12.20 9.23 -0.53
C PHE A 121 13.39 8.36 -0.16
N MET A 122 14.30 8.20 -1.12
CA MET A 122 15.58 7.53 -0.88
C MET A 122 16.54 8.49 -0.18
N THR A 123 17.10 8.08 0.95
CA THR A 123 18.05 8.87 1.76
C THR A 123 19.33 8.12 2.04
N ALA A 124 20.36 8.83 2.46
CA ALA A 124 21.61 8.25 2.95
C ALA A 124 21.91 8.77 4.36
N GLU A 125 22.03 7.86 5.32
CA GLU A 125 22.41 8.16 6.69
C GLU A 125 23.50 7.16 7.15
N TYR A 126 24.50 7.64 7.86
CA TYR A 126 25.62 6.80 8.35
C TYR A 126 26.28 5.92 7.26
N LYS A 127 26.36 6.41 6.02
CA LYS A 127 26.87 5.71 4.81
C LYS A 127 25.99 4.55 4.31
N HIS A 128 24.76 4.46 4.75
CA HIS A 128 23.78 3.50 4.26
C HIS A 128 22.66 4.25 3.53
N GLU A 129 22.34 3.76 2.36
CA GLU A 129 21.24 4.27 1.55
C GLU A 129 20.00 3.42 1.81
N TYR A 130 18.83 4.05 1.92
CA TYR A 130 17.57 3.33 2.16
C TYR A 130 16.34 4.21 1.92
N MET A 131 15.21 3.55 1.67
CA MET A 131 13.92 4.23 1.62
C MET A 131 13.49 4.70 3.01
N LYS A 132 13.24 6.01 3.12
CA LYS A 132 12.81 6.68 4.35
C LYS A 132 11.32 6.50 4.57
N ASN A 133 10.93 6.40 5.84
CA ASN A 133 9.57 6.35 6.36
C ASN A 133 8.78 5.05 6.09
N GLY A 134 8.44 4.70 4.87
CA GLY A 134 7.58 3.54 4.57
C GLY A 134 6.13 3.78 5.02
N ILE A 135 5.59 4.98 4.71
CA ILE A 135 4.27 5.42 5.15
C ILE A 135 3.32 5.71 3.97
N CYS A 136 2.04 5.57 4.24
CA CYS A 136 0.94 5.99 3.39
C CYS A 136 0.59 7.47 3.60
N GLY A 137 -0.29 8.01 2.77
CA GLY A 137 -0.69 9.41 2.86
C GLY A 137 -1.46 9.80 4.12
N ASP A 138 -2.06 8.85 4.83
CA ASP A 138 -2.68 9.07 6.14
C ASP A 138 -1.69 8.99 7.32
N GLY A 139 -0.42 8.65 7.03
CA GLY A 139 0.63 8.49 8.02
C GLY A 139 0.74 7.08 8.62
N ASN A 140 -0.12 6.14 8.25
CA ASN A 140 0.03 4.74 8.63
C ASN A 140 1.22 4.10 7.92
N PHE A 141 1.85 3.11 8.55
CA PHE A 141 2.88 2.33 7.88
C PHE A 141 2.26 1.44 6.80
N ILE A 142 2.96 1.32 5.66
CA ILE A 142 2.55 0.48 4.53
C ILE A 142 2.31 -0.97 4.99
N ASP A 143 3.21 -1.52 5.80
CA ASP A 143 3.11 -2.88 6.36
C ASP A 143 1.83 -3.09 7.18
N ASN A 144 1.38 -2.08 7.93
CA ASN A 144 0.15 -2.18 8.72
C ASN A 144 -1.09 -2.25 7.82
N VAL A 145 -1.15 -1.41 6.78
CA VAL A 145 -2.28 -1.39 5.84
C VAL A 145 -2.35 -2.69 5.05
N LEU A 146 -1.21 -3.13 4.50
CA LEU A 146 -1.12 -4.39 3.76
C LEU A 146 -1.41 -5.61 4.65
N GLY A 147 -0.89 -5.59 5.90
CA GLY A 147 -1.15 -6.65 6.87
C GLY A 147 -2.62 -6.76 7.24
N ALA A 148 -3.31 -5.64 7.44
CA ALA A 148 -4.74 -5.62 7.73
C ALA A 148 -5.58 -6.16 6.55
N ASP A 149 -5.23 -5.77 5.32
CA ASP A 149 -5.89 -6.30 4.12
C ASP A 149 -5.65 -7.79 3.95
N TYR A 150 -4.41 -8.24 4.15
CA TYR A 150 -4.04 -9.66 4.08
C TYR A 150 -4.80 -10.49 5.10
N ILE A 151 -4.85 -10.07 6.37
CA ILE A 151 -5.60 -10.77 7.41
C ILE A 151 -7.10 -10.82 7.07
N THR A 152 -7.66 -9.71 6.57
CA THR A 152 -9.06 -9.65 6.16
C THR A 152 -9.35 -10.64 5.02
N HIS A 153 -8.45 -10.72 4.04
CA HIS A 153 -8.55 -11.68 2.94
C HIS A 153 -8.49 -13.13 3.43
N GLN A 154 -7.50 -13.45 4.28
CA GLN A 154 -7.32 -14.79 4.85
C GLN A 154 -8.51 -15.24 5.70
N ILE A 155 -9.07 -14.35 6.52
CA ILE A 155 -10.28 -14.66 7.30
C ILE A 155 -11.45 -15.00 6.36
N ARG A 156 -11.67 -14.22 5.29
CA ARG A 156 -12.71 -14.48 4.32
C ARG A 156 -12.52 -15.82 3.62
N GLU A 157 -11.33 -16.09 3.12
CA GLU A 157 -10.99 -17.33 2.43
C GLU A 157 -11.25 -18.55 3.33
N ASN A 158 -10.76 -18.52 4.57
CA ASN A 158 -10.98 -19.57 5.54
C ASN A 158 -12.47 -19.77 5.87
N LEU A 159 -13.24 -18.69 6.00
CA LEU A 159 -14.69 -18.78 6.21
C LEU A 159 -15.39 -19.44 5.02
N TYR A 160 -15.04 -19.07 3.79
CA TYR A 160 -15.60 -19.72 2.61
C TYR A 160 -15.27 -21.21 2.57
N GLU A 161 -14.04 -21.60 2.89
CA GLU A 161 -13.64 -23.02 2.98
C GLU A 161 -14.49 -23.80 3.99
N ILE A 162 -14.71 -23.23 5.19
CA ILE A 162 -15.56 -23.83 6.23
C ILE A 162 -16.99 -24.02 5.71
N PHE A 163 -17.57 -23.00 5.05
CA PHE A 163 -18.95 -23.11 4.54
C PHE A 163 -19.07 -24.11 3.37
N ILE A 164 -18.06 -24.21 2.51
CA ILE A 164 -18.03 -25.16 1.39
C ILE A 164 -17.83 -26.59 1.88
N ALA A 165 -16.92 -26.80 2.86
CA ALA A 165 -16.62 -28.11 3.41
C ALA A 165 -17.77 -28.74 4.20
N ASN A 166 -18.64 -27.91 4.78
CA ASN A 166 -19.72 -28.36 5.63
C ASN A 166 -21.08 -28.23 4.95
N LYS A 167 -21.84 -29.33 4.87
CA LYS A 167 -23.21 -29.31 4.30
C LYS A 167 -24.17 -28.40 5.08
N LYS A 168 -23.91 -28.21 6.37
CA LYS A 168 -24.69 -27.38 7.28
C LYS A 168 -23.88 -27.09 8.52
N ILE A 169 -23.83 -25.83 8.92
CA ILE A 169 -23.31 -25.40 10.22
C ILE A 169 -24.51 -25.15 11.14
N ALA A 170 -24.57 -25.83 12.28
CA ALA A 170 -25.67 -25.69 13.20
C ALA A 170 -25.56 -24.38 14.01
N TYR A 171 -26.71 -23.79 14.33
CA TYR A 171 -26.79 -22.64 15.28
C TYR A 171 -26.68 -23.14 16.71
N THR A 172 -25.54 -23.71 17.06
CA THR A 172 -25.19 -24.25 18.37
C THR A 172 -23.79 -23.76 18.77
N ASP A 173 -23.42 -23.89 20.04
CA ASP A 173 -22.08 -23.52 20.53
C ASP A 173 -20.97 -24.22 19.74
N ASP A 174 -21.17 -25.51 19.39
CA ASP A 174 -20.22 -26.27 18.56
C ASP A 174 -20.14 -25.70 17.13
N GLY A 175 -21.25 -25.26 16.57
CA GLY A 175 -21.27 -24.62 15.25
C GLY A 175 -20.63 -23.25 15.24
N PHE A 176 -20.78 -22.47 16.30
CA PHE A 176 -20.08 -21.20 16.46
C PHE A 176 -18.58 -21.41 16.68
N ALA A 177 -18.17 -22.40 17.47
CA ALA A 177 -16.77 -22.74 17.67
C ALA A 177 -16.06 -23.22 16.40
N LEU A 178 -16.78 -23.70 15.38
CA LEU A 178 -16.24 -24.08 14.09
C LEU A 178 -15.87 -22.85 13.23
N VAL A 179 -16.53 -21.72 13.46
CA VAL A 179 -16.39 -20.48 12.65
C VAL A 179 -15.53 -19.44 13.38
N ALA A 180 -15.34 -19.57 14.70
CA ALA A 180 -14.51 -18.68 15.53
C ALA A 180 -13.04 -19.02 15.44
#